data_06b6390b933bc623883238aec7e5a594
#
_entry.id   06b6390b933bc623883238aec7e5a594
#
_cell.length_a   1.000
_cell.length_b   1.000
_cell.length_c   1.000
_cell.angle_alpha   90.00
_cell.angle_beta   90.00
_cell.angle_gamma   90.00
#
_symmetry.space_group_name_H-M   'P 1'
#
loop_
_entity.id
_entity.type
_entity.pdbx_description
1 polymer ?
#
loop_
_entity_poly.entity_id
_entity_poly.type
_entity_poly.pdbx_seq_one_letter_code
_entity_poly.pdbx_strand_id
1 'polypeptide(L)'
;MKNQNWNTILPAICVPLHEDESINEEELRQYVSWLASFDEIGGLVTNGHTGEITSMSLEERFRVTKIVAEEVGDRVLVISGICSEGTQNAIAEAKAAEEAGADGILLMPPHIWLRFGMTQEAVINHYKKIAEAIHIGIIIHLYPFGTKAFYPVETLLELAKIPNVKAVKMGTRQEAVYEKDIRVLREKAPGLTILTCHDEYLLTSMLPGVDGALIGFAGCIPELITKMWKAVKEGDYAAALTLEQKVSAMSEAIYGVGQPSGEAHARMKYAIYKRGIFSSPKMKEPVLPIHEKEKQQITEALKKAELL
;
A
#
# COMPACT_ATOMS: atom_id res chain seq x y z
N MET A 1 -20.92 -9.35 -9.35
CA MET A 1 -19.53 -9.03 -9.79
C MET A 1 -19.07 -7.85 -8.96
N LYS A 2 -17.92 -7.97 -8.30
CA LYS A 2 -17.31 -6.86 -7.55
C LYS A 2 -17.18 -5.64 -8.47
N ASN A 3 -17.44 -4.45 -7.91
CA ASN A 3 -17.13 -3.21 -8.60
C ASN A 3 -15.60 -3.08 -8.72
N GLN A 4 -15.05 -3.33 -9.91
CA GLN A 4 -13.61 -3.27 -10.16
C GLN A 4 -13.13 -1.80 -10.33
N ASN A 5 -13.50 -0.95 -9.39
CA ASN A 5 -13.01 0.44 -9.37
C ASN A 5 -11.63 0.51 -8.69
N TRP A 6 -10.59 0.73 -9.48
CA TRP A 6 -9.22 0.92 -9.01
C TRP A 6 -8.93 2.38 -8.60
N ASN A 7 -9.82 3.31 -8.96
CA ASN A 7 -9.70 4.76 -8.68
C ASN A 7 -10.23 5.07 -7.27
N THR A 8 -9.49 4.68 -6.24
CA THR A 8 -9.96 4.68 -4.86
C THR A 8 -8.81 4.69 -3.87
N ILE A 9 -9.15 4.72 -2.58
CA ILE A 9 -8.18 4.49 -1.50
C ILE A 9 -8.02 2.99 -1.28
N LEU A 10 -6.77 2.54 -1.26
CA LEU A 10 -6.34 1.17 -1.03
C LEU A 10 -5.43 1.12 0.20
N PRO A 11 -5.96 0.89 1.41
CA PRO A 11 -5.14 0.69 2.59
C PRO A 11 -4.17 -0.48 2.43
N ALA A 12 -2.86 -0.24 2.63
CA ALA A 12 -1.90 -1.31 2.88
C ALA A 12 -2.04 -1.71 4.35
N ILE A 13 -2.64 -2.86 4.61
CA ILE A 13 -3.01 -3.29 5.95
C ILE A 13 -1.83 -3.79 6.77
N CYS A 14 -1.83 -3.51 8.09
CA CYS A 14 -1.02 -4.22 9.06
C CYS A 14 -1.67 -5.59 9.36
N VAL A 15 -0.86 -6.56 9.80
CA VAL A 15 -1.35 -7.88 10.23
C VAL A 15 -1.26 -7.97 11.75
N PRO A 16 -2.37 -8.16 12.49
CA PRO A 16 -2.32 -8.38 13.93
C PRO A 16 -1.68 -9.73 14.24
N LEU A 17 -0.81 -9.76 15.25
CA LEU A 17 -0.06 -10.94 15.65
C LEU A 17 -0.25 -11.21 17.14
N HIS A 18 -0.24 -12.49 17.51
CA HIS A 18 -0.05 -12.94 18.89
C HIS A 18 1.41 -12.76 19.33
N GLU A 19 1.70 -12.91 20.60
CA GLU A 19 3.07 -12.77 21.15
C GLU A 19 4.05 -13.82 20.61
N ASP A 20 3.56 -14.97 20.14
CA ASP A 20 4.33 -16.02 19.49
C ASP A 20 4.53 -15.79 17.96
N GLU A 21 4.13 -14.62 17.46
CA GLU A 21 4.20 -14.19 16.06
C GLU A 21 3.21 -14.92 15.11
N SER A 22 2.33 -15.75 15.62
CA SER A 22 1.22 -16.28 14.82
C SER A 22 0.19 -15.19 14.50
N ILE A 23 -0.52 -15.35 13.37
CA ILE A 23 -1.53 -14.39 12.92
C ILE A 23 -2.75 -14.45 13.86
N ASN A 24 -3.17 -13.30 14.41
CA ASN A 24 -4.44 -13.17 15.11
C ASN A 24 -5.57 -13.02 14.08
N GLU A 25 -6.12 -14.13 13.64
CA GLU A 25 -7.11 -14.18 12.57
C GLU A 25 -8.42 -13.47 12.92
N GLU A 26 -8.83 -13.53 14.20
CA GLU A 26 -10.06 -12.88 14.66
C GLU A 26 -9.93 -11.35 14.57
N GLU A 27 -8.85 -10.79 15.10
CA GLU A 27 -8.58 -9.35 14.98
C GLU A 27 -8.39 -8.91 13.52
N LEU A 28 -7.75 -9.75 12.71
CA LEU A 28 -7.59 -9.45 11.28
C LEU A 28 -8.95 -9.30 10.60
N ARG A 29 -9.91 -10.21 10.84
CA ARG A 29 -11.28 -10.14 10.32
C ARG A 29 -11.99 -8.87 10.79
N GLN A 30 -11.95 -8.58 12.08
CA GLN A 30 -12.57 -7.37 12.65
C GLN A 30 -11.98 -6.10 12.04
N TYR A 31 -10.66 -6.03 11.92
CA TYR A 31 -9.94 -4.89 11.36
C TYR A 31 -10.29 -4.64 9.91
N VAL A 32 -10.25 -5.67 9.06
CA VAL A 32 -10.54 -5.49 7.62
C VAL A 32 -12.01 -5.23 7.35
N SER A 33 -12.91 -5.78 8.17
CA SER A 33 -14.35 -5.47 8.12
C SER A 33 -14.62 -4.01 8.46
N TRP A 34 -13.94 -3.48 9.49
CA TRP A 34 -13.98 -2.06 9.84
C TRP A 34 -13.44 -1.16 8.72
N LEU A 35 -12.27 -1.49 8.13
CA LEU A 35 -11.75 -0.72 7.00
C LEU A 35 -12.69 -0.73 5.80
N ALA A 36 -13.29 -1.87 5.47
CA ALA A 36 -14.23 -2.01 4.37
C ALA A 36 -15.58 -1.29 4.61
N SER A 37 -15.80 -0.69 5.78
CA SER A 37 -17.00 0.10 6.07
C SER A 37 -16.91 1.57 5.67
N PHE A 38 -15.72 2.04 5.24
CA PHE A 38 -15.53 3.42 4.77
C PHE A 38 -15.80 3.52 3.27
N ASP A 39 -16.70 4.40 2.87
CA ASP A 39 -17.17 4.55 1.47
C ASP A 39 -16.06 4.79 0.44
N GLU A 40 -15.02 5.55 0.83
CA GLU A 40 -13.90 5.89 -0.07
C GLU A 40 -12.83 4.78 -0.13
N ILE A 41 -12.97 3.69 0.63
CA ILE A 41 -12.09 2.52 0.58
C ILE A 41 -12.69 1.49 -0.38
N GLY A 42 -12.09 1.36 -1.56
CA GLY A 42 -12.57 0.42 -2.58
C GLY A 42 -11.76 -0.87 -2.67
N GLY A 43 -10.70 -1.03 -1.88
CA GLY A 43 -9.92 -2.26 -1.80
C GLY A 43 -8.96 -2.27 -0.62
N LEU A 44 -8.46 -3.45 -0.28
CA LEU A 44 -7.47 -3.68 0.80
C LEU A 44 -6.25 -4.37 0.22
N VAL A 45 -5.05 -3.91 0.61
CA VAL A 45 -3.79 -4.48 0.14
C VAL A 45 -3.16 -5.31 1.25
N THR A 46 -3.19 -6.62 1.09
CA THR A 46 -2.50 -7.60 1.95
C THR A 46 -1.05 -7.77 1.51
N ASN A 47 -0.21 -8.31 2.36
CA ASN A 47 1.16 -8.69 2.00
C ASN A 47 1.96 -7.55 1.35
N GLY A 48 1.71 -6.29 1.76
CA GLY A 48 2.59 -5.15 1.43
C GLY A 48 3.78 -5.12 2.39
N HIS A 49 4.67 -4.13 2.22
CA HIS A 49 5.72 -3.87 3.23
C HIS A 49 5.08 -3.57 4.60
N THR A 50 3.99 -2.80 4.62
CA THR A 50 3.20 -2.53 5.84
C THR A 50 2.67 -3.81 6.51
N GLY A 51 2.34 -4.83 5.71
CA GLY A 51 1.89 -6.16 6.16
C GLY A 51 3.04 -7.15 6.37
N GLU A 52 4.28 -6.68 6.51
CA GLU A 52 5.46 -7.47 6.88
C GLU A 52 5.80 -8.62 5.90
N ILE A 53 5.50 -8.45 4.62
CA ILE A 53 5.66 -9.49 3.59
C ILE A 53 7.04 -10.17 3.62
N THR A 54 8.11 -9.42 3.90
CA THR A 54 9.48 -9.94 3.90
C THR A 54 9.77 -10.88 5.08
N SER A 55 8.97 -10.82 6.15
CA SER A 55 9.08 -11.67 7.34
C SER A 55 8.01 -12.75 7.40
N MET A 56 7.08 -12.80 6.43
CA MET A 56 6.04 -13.81 6.35
C MET A 56 6.41 -14.95 5.40
N SER A 57 6.12 -16.18 5.80
CA SER A 57 6.19 -17.34 4.92
C SER A 57 5.15 -17.28 3.80
N LEU A 58 5.33 -18.05 2.72
CA LEU A 58 4.34 -18.13 1.64
C LEU A 58 2.98 -18.64 2.12
N GLU A 59 2.97 -19.55 3.09
CA GLU A 59 1.74 -20.06 3.70
C GLU A 59 1.00 -18.97 4.48
N GLU A 60 1.70 -18.17 5.26
CA GLU A 60 1.12 -17.02 5.98
C GLU A 60 0.58 -15.97 5.02
N ARG A 61 1.31 -15.65 3.94
CA ARG A 61 0.84 -14.70 2.90
C ARG A 61 -0.46 -15.19 2.24
N PHE A 62 -0.51 -16.49 1.90
CA PHE A 62 -1.74 -17.12 1.40
C PHE A 62 -2.86 -17.02 2.42
N ARG A 63 -2.58 -17.36 3.68
CA ARG A 63 -3.57 -17.34 4.75
C ARG A 63 -4.14 -15.95 5.00
N VAL A 64 -3.30 -14.92 5.08
CA VAL A 64 -3.73 -13.52 5.25
C VAL A 64 -4.64 -13.09 4.10
N THR A 65 -4.24 -13.35 2.85
CA THR A 65 -5.06 -13.00 1.67
C THR A 65 -6.40 -13.70 1.70
N LYS A 66 -6.42 -15.00 2.03
CA LYS A 66 -7.64 -15.79 2.11
C LYS A 66 -8.60 -15.29 3.18
N ILE A 67 -8.10 -15.01 4.40
CA ILE A 67 -8.92 -14.45 5.49
C ILE A 67 -9.55 -13.13 5.07
N VAL A 68 -8.77 -12.23 4.47
CA VAL A 68 -9.28 -10.93 4.03
C VAL A 68 -10.32 -11.11 2.93
N ALA A 69 -10.07 -11.96 1.94
CA ALA A 69 -11.02 -12.20 0.85
C ALA A 69 -12.35 -12.82 1.35
N GLU A 70 -12.27 -13.78 2.28
CA GLU A 70 -13.45 -14.37 2.92
C GLU A 70 -14.26 -13.33 3.70
N GLU A 71 -13.57 -12.46 4.48
CA GLU A 71 -14.22 -11.49 5.35
C GLU A 71 -14.88 -10.35 4.58
N VAL A 72 -14.18 -9.78 3.60
CA VAL A 72 -14.74 -8.62 2.88
C VAL A 72 -15.72 -9.02 1.78
N GLY A 73 -15.64 -10.25 1.29
CA GLY A 73 -16.54 -10.74 0.23
C GLY A 73 -16.49 -9.84 -1.01
N ASP A 74 -17.66 -9.41 -1.48
CA ASP A 74 -17.82 -8.53 -2.65
C ASP A 74 -17.82 -7.03 -2.30
N ARG A 75 -17.61 -6.65 -1.03
CA ARG A 75 -17.67 -5.24 -0.59
C ARG A 75 -16.57 -4.38 -1.21
N VAL A 76 -15.33 -4.88 -1.22
CA VAL A 76 -14.14 -4.16 -1.70
C VAL A 76 -13.17 -5.13 -2.39
N LEU A 77 -12.23 -4.59 -3.19
CA LEU A 77 -11.19 -5.39 -3.83
C LEU A 77 -10.18 -5.91 -2.81
N VAL A 78 -9.61 -7.08 -3.06
CA VAL A 78 -8.48 -7.63 -2.31
C VAL A 78 -7.26 -7.72 -3.23
N ILE A 79 -6.18 -7.04 -2.85
CA ILE A 79 -4.93 -7.01 -3.60
C ILE A 79 -3.84 -7.66 -2.74
N SER A 80 -3.16 -8.70 -3.25
CA SER A 80 -2.05 -9.33 -2.54
C SER A 80 -0.70 -8.82 -3.05
N GLY A 81 0.18 -8.39 -2.16
CA GLY A 81 1.58 -8.11 -2.50
C GLY A 81 2.31 -9.37 -2.95
N ILE A 82 3.16 -9.23 -3.98
CA ILE A 82 4.05 -10.27 -4.48
C ILE A 82 5.49 -9.75 -4.37
N CYS A 83 6.32 -10.48 -3.65
CA CYS A 83 7.71 -10.10 -3.37
C CYS A 83 8.62 -11.32 -3.54
N SER A 84 9.02 -11.58 -4.77
CA SER A 84 9.85 -12.74 -5.15
C SER A 84 11.03 -12.33 -6.02
N GLU A 85 12.18 -12.97 -5.83
CA GLU A 85 13.42 -12.66 -6.56
C GLU A 85 13.44 -13.16 -7.99
N GLY A 86 12.66 -14.20 -8.32
CA GLY A 86 12.63 -14.80 -9.66
C GLY A 86 11.24 -14.84 -10.26
N THR A 87 11.16 -14.72 -11.60
CA THR A 87 9.88 -14.70 -12.34
C THR A 87 9.02 -15.94 -12.07
N GLN A 88 9.61 -17.14 -11.98
CA GLN A 88 8.84 -18.37 -11.73
C GLN A 88 8.26 -18.40 -10.31
N ASN A 89 9.02 -17.91 -9.32
CA ASN A 89 8.53 -17.80 -7.94
C ASN A 89 7.41 -16.74 -7.84
N ALA A 90 7.57 -15.60 -8.54
CA ALA A 90 6.53 -14.57 -8.60
C ALA A 90 5.24 -15.09 -9.26
N ILE A 91 5.34 -15.92 -10.32
CA ILE A 91 4.19 -16.58 -10.94
C ILE A 91 3.51 -17.53 -9.96
N ALA A 92 4.28 -18.35 -9.23
CA ALA A 92 3.71 -19.27 -8.24
C ALA A 92 2.99 -18.52 -7.10
N GLU A 93 3.61 -17.44 -6.58
CA GLU A 93 3.02 -16.61 -5.54
C GLU A 93 1.77 -15.86 -6.04
N ALA A 94 1.77 -15.35 -7.29
CA ALA A 94 0.63 -14.67 -7.90
C ALA A 94 -0.57 -15.62 -8.11
N LYS A 95 -0.32 -16.88 -8.54
CA LYS A 95 -1.37 -17.90 -8.65
C LYS A 95 -1.94 -18.28 -7.29
N ALA A 96 -1.08 -18.40 -6.27
CA ALA A 96 -1.54 -18.67 -4.91
C ALA A 96 -2.40 -17.49 -4.38
N ALA A 97 -2.06 -16.24 -4.69
CA ALA A 97 -2.88 -15.09 -4.35
C ALA A 97 -4.25 -15.12 -5.04
N GLU A 98 -4.30 -15.47 -6.34
CA GLU A 98 -5.54 -15.65 -7.09
C GLU A 98 -6.41 -16.78 -6.49
N GLU A 99 -5.80 -17.92 -6.14
CA GLU A 99 -6.47 -19.04 -5.47
C GLU A 99 -7.00 -18.66 -4.08
N ALA A 100 -6.28 -17.79 -3.35
CA ALA A 100 -6.72 -17.25 -2.06
C ALA A 100 -7.89 -16.27 -2.16
N GLY A 101 -8.31 -15.89 -3.37
CA GLY A 101 -9.44 -15.00 -3.63
C GLY A 101 -9.05 -13.52 -3.82
N ALA A 102 -7.80 -13.23 -4.14
CA ALA A 102 -7.39 -11.86 -4.51
C ALA A 102 -8.01 -11.45 -5.86
N ASP A 103 -8.39 -10.17 -5.99
CA ASP A 103 -8.86 -9.54 -7.23
C ASP A 103 -7.70 -8.95 -8.04
N GLY A 104 -6.54 -8.82 -7.39
CA GLY A 104 -5.32 -8.33 -8.02
C GLY A 104 -4.08 -8.56 -7.16
N ILE A 105 -2.94 -8.21 -7.75
CA ILE A 105 -1.64 -8.25 -7.08
C ILE A 105 -0.95 -6.88 -7.11
N LEU A 106 -0.20 -6.59 -6.06
CA LEU A 106 0.79 -5.51 -6.02
C LEU A 106 2.16 -6.11 -6.31
N LEU A 107 2.63 -6.00 -7.55
CA LEU A 107 3.87 -6.63 -7.98
C LEU A 107 5.07 -5.73 -7.65
N MET A 108 5.86 -6.17 -6.68
CA MET A 108 7.09 -5.48 -6.26
C MET A 108 8.25 -5.88 -7.16
N PRO A 109 9.19 -4.95 -7.44
CA PRO A 109 10.45 -5.33 -8.08
C PRO A 109 11.19 -6.36 -7.22
N PRO A 110 11.85 -7.37 -7.81
CA PRO A 110 12.81 -8.19 -7.10
C PRO A 110 13.83 -7.35 -6.32
N HIS A 111 14.05 -7.64 -5.03
CA HIS A 111 14.92 -6.83 -4.18
C HIS A 111 16.39 -6.86 -4.64
N ILE A 112 16.81 -7.93 -5.33
CA ILE A 112 18.13 -8.00 -5.93
C ILE A 112 18.38 -6.87 -6.94
N TRP A 113 17.31 -6.32 -7.56
CA TRP A 113 17.41 -5.19 -8.48
C TRP A 113 17.80 -3.89 -7.77
N LEU A 114 17.49 -3.74 -6.49
CA LEU A 114 17.97 -2.60 -5.69
C LEU A 114 19.49 -2.54 -5.67
N ARG A 115 20.16 -3.70 -5.64
CA ARG A 115 21.62 -3.77 -5.64
C ARG A 115 22.24 -3.67 -7.03
N PHE A 116 21.71 -4.42 -8.00
CA PHE A 116 22.37 -4.61 -9.31
C PHE A 116 21.68 -3.86 -10.44
N GLY A 117 20.42 -3.47 -10.30
CA GLY A 117 19.59 -2.94 -11.37
C GLY A 117 19.07 -4.03 -12.30
N MET A 118 18.33 -3.62 -13.33
CA MET A 118 17.81 -4.50 -14.36
C MET A 118 17.60 -3.71 -15.66
N THR A 119 17.70 -4.40 -16.80
CA THR A 119 17.36 -3.80 -18.09
C THR A 119 15.86 -3.63 -18.23
N GLN A 120 15.42 -2.62 -18.97
CA GLN A 120 14.01 -2.37 -19.26
C GLN A 120 13.33 -3.59 -19.89
N GLU A 121 14.01 -4.26 -20.82
CA GLU A 121 13.52 -5.48 -21.47
C GLU A 121 13.24 -6.61 -20.47
N ALA A 122 14.14 -6.81 -19.51
CA ALA A 122 13.95 -7.82 -18.46
C ALA A 122 12.75 -7.49 -17.55
N VAL A 123 12.55 -6.21 -17.20
CA VAL A 123 11.37 -5.76 -16.45
C VAL A 123 10.09 -6.07 -17.23
N ILE A 124 10.01 -5.66 -18.49
CA ILE A 124 8.83 -5.88 -19.34
C ILE A 124 8.53 -7.38 -19.48
N ASN A 125 9.56 -8.20 -19.73
CA ASN A 125 9.40 -9.65 -19.85
C ASN A 125 8.93 -10.30 -18.52
N HIS A 126 9.43 -9.81 -17.37
CA HIS A 126 8.98 -10.28 -16.06
C HIS A 126 7.48 -10.04 -15.88
N TYR A 127 7.00 -8.81 -16.14
CA TYR A 127 5.58 -8.47 -16.04
C TYR A 127 4.73 -9.26 -17.03
N LYS A 128 5.15 -9.39 -18.30
CA LYS A 128 4.41 -10.15 -19.31
C LYS A 128 4.19 -11.61 -18.90
N LYS A 129 5.25 -12.28 -18.45
CA LYS A 129 5.15 -13.70 -18.03
C LYS A 129 4.24 -13.90 -16.82
N ILE A 130 4.25 -12.98 -15.86
CA ILE A 130 3.34 -13.05 -14.72
C ILE A 130 1.91 -12.78 -15.19
N ALA A 131 1.70 -11.73 -16.00
CA ALA A 131 0.41 -11.36 -16.55
C ALA A 131 -0.26 -12.48 -17.36
N GLU A 132 0.53 -13.23 -18.14
CA GLU A 132 0.08 -14.41 -18.91
C GLU A 132 -0.33 -15.60 -18.01
N ALA A 133 0.13 -15.63 -16.77
CA ALA A 133 -0.07 -16.76 -15.86
C ALA A 133 -1.27 -16.60 -14.91
N ILE A 134 -1.88 -15.41 -14.82
CA ILE A 134 -2.99 -15.06 -13.92
C ILE A 134 -4.10 -14.30 -14.66
N HIS A 135 -5.31 -14.28 -14.09
CA HIS A 135 -6.47 -13.59 -14.68
C HIS A 135 -6.87 -12.33 -13.90
N ILE A 136 -6.22 -12.06 -12.77
CA ILE A 136 -6.49 -10.93 -11.88
C ILE A 136 -5.65 -9.69 -12.25
N GLY A 137 -6.02 -8.52 -11.70
CA GLY A 137 -5.36 -7.26 -12.00
C GLY A 137 -3.95 -7.16 -11.43
N ILE A 138 -3.10 -6.33 -12.05
CA ILE A 138 -1.74 -6.05 -11.58
C ILE A 138 -1.62 -4.56 -11.28
N ILE A 139 -1.15 -4.24 -10.07
CA ILE A 139 -0.65 -2.92 -9.70
C ILE A 139 0.87 -2.94 -9.80
N ILE A 140 1.45 -2.06 -10.60
CA ILE A 140 2.89 -1.86 -10.64
C ILE A 140 3.33 -1.17 -9.34
N HIS A 141 4.27 -1.76 -8.59
CA HIS A 141 4.89 -1.06 -7.47
C HIS A 141 6.15 -0.34 -7.95
N LEU A 142 6.02 0.94 -8.27
CA LEU A 142 7.16 1.77 -8.66
C LEU A 142 7.99 2.13 -7.42
N TYR A 143 9.26 1.73 -7.40
CA TYR A 143 10.20 2.10 -6.35
C TYR A 143 10.72 3.53 -6.54
N PRO A 144 11.29 4.16 -5.48
CA PRO A 144 11.73 5.55 -5.53
C PRO A 144 12.74 5.82 -6.65
N PHE A 145 12.59 6.98 -7.30
CA PHE A 145 13.57 7.50 -8.24
C PHE A 145 14.97 7.56 -7.58
N GLY A 146 15.99 7.21 -8.36
CA GLY A 146 17.37 7.11 -7.88
C GLY A 146 17.75 5.74 -7.35
N THR A 147 16.79 4.84 -7.10
CA THR A 147 17.11 3.42 -6.84
C THR A 147 17.35 2.68 -8.15
N LYS A 148 18.15 1.60 -8.12
CA LYS A 148 18.37 0.76 -9.29
C LYS A 148 17.16 -0.09 -9.70
N ALA A 149 16.13 -0.14 -8.86
CA ALA A 149 14.86 -0.82 -9.12
C ALA A 149 13.73 0.14 -9.56
N PHE A 150 14.07 1.41 -9.82
CA PHE A 150 13.15 2.38 -10.41
C PHE A 150 12.90 2.07 -11.88
N TYR A 151 11.65 2.22 -12.32
CA TYR A 151 11.26 2.10 -13.73
C TYR A 151 11.05 3.49 -14.34
N PRO A 152 11.79 3.88 -15.37
CA PRO A 152 11.51 5.11 -16.14
C PRO A 152 10.09 5.11 -16.69
N VAL A 153 9.53 6.29 -16.94
CA VAL A 153 8.15 6.43 -17.46
C VAL A 153 7.92 5.70 -18.77
N GLU A 154 8.95 5.59 -19.62
CA GLU A 154 8.92 4.81 -20.87
C GLU A 154 8.65 3.31 -20.57
N THR A 155 9.23 2.77 -19.51
CA THR A 155 8.94 1.40 -19.06
C THR A 155 7.51 1.27 -18.55
N LEU A 156 7.03 2.24 -17.77
CA LEU A 156 5.65 2.25 -17.28
C LEU A 156 4.65 2.27 -18.45
N LEU A 157 4.92 3.03 -19.51
CA LEU A 157 4.09 3.05 -20.72
C LEU A 157 4.05 1.69 -21.42
N GLU A 158 5.17 0.96 -21.47
CA GLU A 158 5.18 -0.41 -22.02
C GLU A 158 4.42 -1.39 -21.14
N LEU A 159 4.55 -1.28 -19.80
CA LEU A 159 3.80 -2.10 -18.87
C LEU A 159 2.29 -1.82 -18.93
N ALA A 160 1.89 -0.57 -19.14
CA ALA A 160 0.48 -0.17 -19.27
C ALA A 160 -0.22 -0.78 -20.51
N LYS A 161 0.53 -1.29 -21.49
CA LYS A 161 -0.03 -2.01 -22.66
C LYS A 161 -0.45 -3.45 -22.33
N ILE A 162 -0.04 -3.98 -21.18
CA ILE A 162 -0.39 -5.33 -20.75
C ILE A 162 -1.84 -5.31 -20.22
N PRO A 163 -2.76 -6.13 -20.77
CA PRO A 163 -4.21 -5.96 -20.53
C PRO A 163 -4.67 -6.02 -19.07
N ASN A 164 -4.00 -6.81 -18.23
CA ASN A 164 -4.34 -6.93 -16.82
C ASN A 164 -3.49 -6.03 -15.89
N VAL A 165 -2.62 -5.19 -16.40
CA VAL A 165 -2.03 -4.08 -15.65
C VAL A 165 -3.09 -2.98 -15.51
N LYS A 166 -3.53 -2.71 -14.28
CA LYS A 166 -4.64 -1.80 -13.96
C LYS A 166 -4.20 -0.50 -13.34
N ALA A 167 -3.13 -0.53 -12.55
CA ALA A 167 -2.68 0.64 -11.81
C ALA A 167 -1.16 0.69 -11.63
N VAL A 168 -0.67 1.87 -11.27
CA VAL A 168 0.68 2.08 -10.78
C VAL A 168 0.65 2.76 -9.41
N LYS A 169 1.35 2.19 -8.44
CA LYS A 169 1.67 2.81 -7.15
C LYS A 169 2.94 3.62 -7.31
N MET A 170 2.80 4.96 -7.31
CA MET A 170 3.89 5.90 -7.59
C MET A 170 4.78 6.10 -6.36
N GLY A 171 5.97 5.45 -6.35
CA GLY A 171 6.93 5.54 -5.24
C GLY A 171 7.97 6.66 -5.36
N THR A 172 7.90 7.48 -6.42
CA THR A 172 8.85 8.58 -6.67
C THR A 172 8.64 9.72 -5.68
N ARG A 173 9.67 10.04 -4.89
CA ARG A 173 9.65 11.11 -3.88
C ARG A 173 10.28 12.42 -4.35
N GLN A 174 10.80 12.47 -5.56
CA GLN A 174 11.23 13.72 -6.21
C GLN A 174 10.05 14.32 -6.96
N GLU A 175 9.49 15.40 -6.45
CA GLU A 175 8.24 15.98 -6.92
C GLU A 175 8.27 16.32 -8.41
N ALA A 176 9.36 16.92 -8.91
CA ALA A 176 9.49 17.26 -10.33
C ALA A 176 9.43 16.03 -11.25
N VAL A 177 9.98 14.87 -10.83
CA VAL A 177 9.88 13.60 -11.56
C VAL A 177 8.47 13.03 -11.42
N TYR A 178 7.92 13.05 -10.22
CA TYR A 178 6.58 12.57 -9.90
C TYR A 178 5.51 13.24 -10.78
N GLU A 179 5.47 14.58 -10.79
CA GLU A 179 4.54 15.34 -11.61
C GLU A 179 4.75 15.12 -13.12
N LYS A 180 6.01 15.11 -13.57
CA LYS A 180 6.33 14.83 -14.97
C LYS A 180 5.78 13.48 -15.40
N ASP A 181 6.04 12.43 -14.61
CA ASP A 181 5.62 11.08 -14.92
C ASP A 181 4.09 10.95 -14.93
N ILE A 182 3.39 11.59 -13.99
CA ILE A 182 1.92 11.64 -13.98
C ILE A 182 1.39 12.28 -15.27
N ARG A 183 1.91 13.45 -15.67
CA ARG A 183 1.48 14.11 -16.92
C ARG A 183 1.66 13.23 -18.14
N VAL A 184 2.83 12.56 -18.25
CA VAL A 184 3.11 11.65 -19.37
C VAL A 184 2.17 10.44 -19.36
N LEU A 185 1.93 9.83 -18.18
CA LEU A 185 1.01 8.70 -18.07
C LEU A 185 -0.44 9.10 -18.39
N ARG A 186 -0.89 10.27 -17.94
CA ARG A 186 -2.23 10.81 -18.30
C ARG A 186 -2.41 10.98 -19.80
N GLU A 187 -1.40 11.50 -20.48
CA GLU A 187 -1.44 11.72 -21.93
C GLU A 187 -1.40 10.41 -22.72
N LYS A 188 -0.49 9.48 -22.35
CA LYS A 188 -0.14 8.33 -23.19
C LYS A 188 -0.71 6.99 -22.74
N ALA A 189 -1.18 6.89 -21.50
CA ALA A 189 -1.81 5.71 -20.91
C ALA A 189 -3.04 6.09 -20.06
N PRO A 190 -4.07 6.77 -20.63
CA PRO A 190 -5.20 7.32 -19.87
C PRO A 190 -6.06 6.27 -19.16
N GLY A 191 -5.92 5.00 -19.52
CA GLY A 191 -6.60 3.88 -18.86
C GLY A 191 -5.87 3.31 -17.65
N LEU A 192 -4.63 3.77 -17.36
CA LEU A 192 -3.87 3.33 -16.19
C LEU A 192 -4.24 4.16 -14.97
N THR A 193 -4.73 3.51 -13.91
CA THR A 193 -4.97 4.15 -12.62
C THR A 193 -3.65 4.57 -11.97
N ILE A 194 -3.54 5.81 -11.53
CA ILE A 194 -2.36 6.36 -10.86
C ILE A 194 -2.66 6.53 -9.38
N LEU A 195 -1.92 5.82 -8.53
CA LEU A 195 -2.09 5.83 -7.07
C LEU A 195 -0.88 6.50 -6.41
N THR A 196 -1.11 7.51 -5.56
CA THR A 196 -0.03 8.00 -4.68
C THR A 196 0.29 6.98 -3.60
N CYS A 197 1.51 7.05 -3.03
CA CYS A 197 1.91 6.22 -1.90
C CYS A 197 2.65 7.00 -0.80
N HIS A 198 2.49 8.31 -0.79
CA HIS A 198 3.29 9.20 0.05
C HIS A 198 2.56 9.58 1.34
N ASP A 199 2.59 8.69 2.34
CA ASP A 199 2.06 8.96 3.68
C ASP A 199 2.74 10.20 4.33
N GLU A 200 3.99 10.50 3.95
CA GLU A 200 4.80 11.54 4.55
C GLU A 200 4.38 12.95 4.15
N TYR A 201 3.72 13.13 2.99
CA TYR A 201 3.22 14.41 2.45
C TYR A 201 2.00 14.18 1.54
N LEU A 202 1.01 13.50 2.12
CA LEU A 202 -0.11 12.91 1.37
C LEU A 202 -0.91 13.92 0.56
N LEU A 203 -1.32 15.05 1.16
CA LEU A 203 -2.10 16.05 0.45
C LEU A 203 -1.37 16.57 -0.80
N THR A 204 -0.09 16.96 -0.64
CA THR A 204 0.72 17.45 -1.77
C THR A 204 0.79 16.42 -2.89
N SER A 205 0.93 15.13 -2.55
CA SER A 205 1.01 14.06 -3.53
C SER A 205 -0.32 13.73 -4.24
N MET A 206 -1.45 14.17 -3.68
CA MET A 206 -2.77 14.03 -4.31
C MET A 206 -3.03 15.13 -5.36
N LEU A 207 -2.49 16.33 -5.17
CA LEU A 207 -2.78 17.51 -5.99
C LEU A 207 -2.39 17.40 -7.48
N PRO A 208 -1.33 16.66 -7.88
CA PRO A 208 -1.02 16.45 -9.29
C PRO A 208 -2.08 15.67 -10.10
N GLY A 209 -3.18 15.24 -9.48
CA GLY A 209 -4.29 14.60 -10.17
C GLY A 209 -4.15 13.09 -10.26
N VAL A 210 -3.80 12.43 -9.17
CA VAL A 210 -3.88 10.96 -9.03
C VAL A 210 -5.33 10.48 -8.93
N ASP A 211 -5.56 9.19 -9.16
CA ASP A 211 -6.89 8.57 -9.13
C ASP A 211 -7.25 7.99 -7.77
N GLY A 212 -6.28 7.91 -6.87
CA GLY A 212 -6.44 7.32 -5.55
C GLY A 212 -5.12 7.25 -4.81
N ALA A 213 -5.09 6.45 -3.74
CA ALA A 213 -3.90 6.25 -2.92
C ALA A 213 -3.76 4.80 -2.48
N LEU A 214 -2.55 4.25 -2.55
CA LEU A 214 -2.19 2.97 -1.95
C LEU A 214 -1.17 3.23 -0.84
N ILE A 215 -1.66 3.35 0.39
CA ILE A 215 -0.94 3.92 1.54
C ILE A 215 -1.18 3.15 2.84
N GLY A 216 -0.20 3.20 3.74
CA GLY A 216 -0.31 2.59 5.06
C GLY A 216 -1.25 3.36 5.99
N PHE A 217 -1.27 4.69 5.91
CA PHE A 217 -2.09 5.52 6.79
C PHE A 217 -3.58 5.27 6.67
N ALA A 218 -4.07 4.90 5.49
CA ALA A 218 -5.46 4.51 5.33
C ALA A 218 -5.84 3.27 6.15
N GLY A 219 -4.87 2.42 6.53
CA GLY A 219 -5.07 1.33 7.49
C GLY A 219 -5.01 1.77 8.96
N CYS A 220 -4.36 2.91 9.25
CA CYS A 220 -4.14 3.39 10.61
C CYS A 220 -5.15 4.47 11.04
N ILE A 221 -5.43 5.43 10.14
CA ILE A 221 -6.29 6.60 10.38
C ILE A 221 -7.27 6.82 9.20
N PRO A 222 -8.07 5.80 8.83
CA PRO A 222 -8.95 5.88 7.65
C PRO A 222 -9.92 7.04 7.70
N GLU A 223 -10.36 7.45 8.88
CA GLU A 223 -11.30 8.56 9.08
C GLU A 223 -10.77 9.89 8.53
N LEU A 224 -9.47 10.16 8.72
CA LEU A 224 -8.85 11.38 8.22
C LEU A 224 -8.53 11.27 6.73
N ILE A 225 -8.02 10.11 6.31
CA ILE A 225 -7.60 9.89 4.93
C ILE A 225 -8.77 9.93 3.96
N THR A 226 -9.88 9.25 4.29
CA THR A 226 -11.08 9.23 3.44
C THR A 226 -11.74 10.60 3.34
N LYS A 227 -11.80 11.36 4.45
CA LYS A 227 -12.29 12.75 4.44
C LYS A 227 -11.38 13.67 3.60
N MET A 228 -10.05 13.55 3.75
CA MET A 228 -9.10 14.33 2.97
C MET A 228 -9.24 14.02 1.47
N TRP A 229 -9.30 12.75 1.11
CA TRP A 229 -9.49 12.33 -0.28
C TRP A 229 -10.79 12.91 -0.87
N LYS A 230 -11.89 12.83 -0.12
CA LYS A 230 -13.17 13.41 -0.53
C LYS A 230 -13.06 14.92 -0.75
N ALA A 231 -12.46 15.65 0.19
CA ALA A 231 -12.27 17.09 0.06
C ALA A 231 -11.43 17.46 -1.18
N VAL A 232 -10.36 16.70 -1.48
CA VAL A 232 -9.55 16.90 -2.69
C VAL A 232 -10.38 16.65 -3.96
N LYS A 233 -11.18 15.58 -4.00
CA LYS A 233 -12.05 15.27 -5.15
C LYS A 233 -13.11 16.34 -5.40
N GLU A 234 -13.64 16.93 -4.35
CA GLU A 234 -14.66 17.98 -4.39
C GLU A 234 -14.04 19.38 -4.63
N GLY A 235 -12.72 19.50 -4.64
CA GLY A 235 -12.01 20.78 -4.80
C GLY A 235 -12.06 21.67 -3.54
N ASP A 236 -12.47 21.13 -2.40
CA ASP A 236 -12.46 21.83 -1.10
C ASP A 236 -11.06 21.76 -0.46
N TYR A 237 -10.16 22.56 -1.02
CA TYR A 237 -8.78 22.61 -0.53
C TYR A 237 -8.65 23.20 0.88
N ALA A 238 -9.60 24.03 1.34
CA ALA A 238 -9.59 24.56 2.70
C ALA A 238 -9.85 23.45 3.73
N ALA A 239 -10.85 22.59 3.47
CA ALA A 239 -11.10 21.40 4.29
C ALA A 239 -9.93 20.41 4.23
N ALA A 240 -9.37 20.17 3.03
CA ALA A 240 -8.22 19.29 2.86
C ALA A 240 -6.99 19.76 3.67
N LEU A 241 -6.68 21.07 3.67
CA LEU A 241 -5.59 21.65 4.47
C LEU A 241 -5.84 21.54 5.98
N THR A 242 -7.08 21.66 6.43
CA THR A 242 -7.43 21.46 7.85
C THR A 242 -7.19 20.02 8.28
N LEU A 243 -7.51 19.06 7.43
CA LEU A 243 -7.25 17.63 7.68
C LEU A 243 -5.76 17.31 7.63
N GLU A 244 -5.02 17.94 6.70
CA GLU A 244 -3.57 17.79 6.58
C GLU A 244 -2.83 18.12 7.87
N GLN A 245 -3.25 19.13 8.62
CA GLN A 245 -2.63 19.46 9.91
C GLN A 245 -2.68 18.29 10.93
N LYS A 246 -3.75 17.49 10.88
CA LYS A 246 -3.90 16.30 11.72
C LYS A 246 -3.09 15.13 11.17
N VAL A 247 -3.11 14.93 9.86
CA VAL A 247 -2.35 13.87 9.18
C VAL A 247 -0.86 14.11 9.29
N SER A 248 -0.38 15.36 9.14
CA SER A 248 1.04 15.71 9.29
C SER A 248 1.58 15.39 10.68
N ALA A 249 0.80 15.64 11.74
CA ALA A 249 1.22 15.28 13.10
C ALA A 249 1.45 13.76 13.26
N MET A 250 0.60 12.95 12.63
CA MET A 250 0.79 11.49 12.58
C MET A 250 1.98 11.10 11.70
N SER A 251 2.17 11.77 10.55
CA SER A 251 3.30 11.54 9.65
C SER A 251 4.64 11.78 10.35
N GLU A 252 4.78 12.90 11.07
CA GLU A 252 5.98 13.21 11.84
C GLU A 252 6.27 12.17 12.92
N ALA A 253 5.23 11.67 13.61
CA ALA A 253 5.39 10.68 14.67
C ALA A 253 5.75 9.28 14.15
N ILE A 254 5.31 8.93 12.94
CA ILE A 254 5.50 7.59 12.36
C ILE A 254 6.73 7.53 11.44
N TYR A 255 6.86 8.48 10.52
CA TYR A 255 7.94 8.49 9.53
C TYR A 255 9.11 9.42 9.90
N GLY A 256 8.87 10.42 10.76
CA GLY A 256 9.83 11.49 11.00
C GLY A 256 9.95 12.40 9.79
N VAL A 257 11.08 13.09 9.68
CA VAL A 257 11.41 13.93 8.53
C VAL A 257 12.37 13.15 7.61
N GLY A 258 11.90 12.68 6.47
CA GLY A 258 12.76 12.00 5.51
C GLY A 258 12.13 10.77 4.87
N GLN A 259 12.97 9.79 4.52
CA GLN A 259 12.52 8.55 3.87
C GLN A 259 11.90 7.58 4.87
N PRO A 260 10.89 6.81 4.49
CA PRO A 260 10.34 5.74 5.33
C PRO A 260 11.43 4.75 5.76
N SER A 261 11.34 4.30 7.00
CA SER A 261 12.20 3.25 7.55
C SER A 261 11.38 1.99 7.90
N GLY A 262 12.06 0.87 8.13
CA GLY A 262 11.40 -0.36 8.57
C GLY A 262 10.65 -0.19 9.89
N GLU A 263 11.16 0.67 10.79
CA GLU A 263 10.52 0.97 12.08
C GLU A 263 9.21 1.78 11.92
N ALA A 264 9.00 2.45 10.79
CA ALA A 264 7.75 3.17 10.55
C ALA A 264 6.54 2.24 10.60
N HIS A 265 6.66 1.01 10.12
CA HIS A 265 5.58 0.03 10.20
C HIS A 265 5.30 -0.42 11.64
N ALA A 266 6.35 -0.56 12.47
CA ALA A 266 6.17 -0.84 13.90
C ALA A 266 5.47 0.32 14.64
N ARG A 267 5.83 1.58 14.31
CA ARG A 267 5.16 2.77 14.85
C ARG A 267 3.70 2.84 14.41
N MET A 268 3.42 2.51 13.16
CA MET A 268 2.05 2.45 12.62
C MET A 268 1.22 1.38 13.33
N LYS A 269 1.75 0.17 13.48
CA LYS A 269 1.06 -0.91 14.21
C LYS A 269 0.83 -0.53 15.68
N TYR A 270 1.79 0.16 16.32
CA TYR A 270 1.60 0.69 17.66
C TYR A 270 0.47 1.73 17.72
N ALA A 271 0.33 2.60 16.71
CA ALA A 271 -0.76 3.56 16.65
C ALA A 271 -2.13 2.85 16.55
N ILE A 272 -2.24 1.79 15.75
CA ILE A 272 -3.45 0.94 15.64
C ILE A 272 -3.76 0.27 17.00
N TYR A 273 -2.74 -0.28 17.67
CA TYR A 273 -2.86 -0.84 19.02
C TYR A 273 -3.32 0.22 20.04
N LYS A 274 -2.71 1.41 20.01
CA LYS A 274 -3.03 2.48 20.96
C LYS A 274 -4.47 2.99 20.78
N ARG A 275 -5.03 2.88 19.58
CA ARG A 275 -6.45 3.15 19.29
C ARG A 275 -7.39 2.03 19.76
N GLY A 276 -6.87 0.93 20.30
CA GLY A 276 -7.67 -0.20 20.76
C GLY A 276 -8.23 -1.08 19.63
N ILE A 277 -7.69 -0.96 18.41
CA ILE A 277 -8.08 -1.75 17.24
C ILE A 277 -7.37 -3.11 17.27
N PHE A 278 -6.10 -3.14 17.67
CA PHE A 278 -5.34 -4.35 17.92
C PHE A 278 -5.10 -4.54 19.42
N SER A 279 -5.00 -5.81 19.87
CA SER A 279 -4.66 -6.16 21.26
C SER A 279 -3.15 -6.14 21.53
N SER A 280 -2.31 -6.22 20.48
CA SER A 280 -0.85 -6.20 20.56
C SER A 280 -0.21 -5.43 19.42
N PRO A 281 0.88 -4.66 19.67
CA PRO A 281 1.68 -4.04 18.62
C PRO A 281 2.80 -4.96 18.09
N LYS A 282 2.74 -6.26 18.37
CA LYS A 282 3.78 -7.24 18.03
C LYS A 282 4.09 -7.21 16.54
N MET A 283 5.39 -7.15 16.21
CA MET A 283 5.94 -7.30 14.87
C MET A 283 6.68 -8.62 14.76
N LYS A 284 6.81 -9.14 13.55
CA LYS A 284 7.73 -10.27 13.30
C LYS A 284 9.19 -9.84 13.43
N GLU A 285 10.00 -10.71 13.97
CA GLU A 285 11.44 -10.49 13.97
C GLU A 285 12.01 -10.40 12.53
N PRO A 286 13.07 -9.61 12.30
CA PRO A 286 13.96 -8.95 13.29
C PRO A 286 13.54 -7.53 13.71
N VAL A 287 12.29 -7.11 13.47
CA VAL A 287 11.82 -5.78 13.87
C VAL A 287 11.67 -5.74 15.39
N LEU A 288 12.36 -4.80 16.03
CA LEU A 288 12.31 -4.64 17.47
C LEU A 288 11.13 -3.77 17.91
N PRO A 289 10.67 -3.91 19.16
CA PRO A 289 9.67 -3.00 19.73
C PRO A 289 10.18 -1.55 19.73
N ILE A 290 9.29 -0.61 19.44
CA ILE A 290 9.61 0.81 19.45
C ILE A 290 9.90 1.33 20.87
N HIS A 291 10.71 2.39 20.98
CA HIS A 291 11.11 2.97 22.25
C HIS A 291 9.98 3.77 22.93
N GLU A 292 10.06 3.94 24.25
CA GLU A 292 9.02 4.67 25.03
C GLU A 292 8.84 6.12 24.54
N LYS A 293 9.91 6.79 24.10
CA LYS A 293 9.82 8.13 23.52
C LYS A 293 8.93 8.15 22.26
N GLU A 294 9.06 7.16 21.39
CA GLU A 294 8.27 7.04 20.16
C GLU A 294 6.80 6.73 20.50
N LYS A 295 6.56 5.86 21.48
CA LYS A 295 5.21 5.57 21.98
C LYS A 295 4.50 6.83 22.50
N GLN A 296 5.24 7.69 23.23
CA GLN A 296 4.72 8.97 23.71
C GLN A 296 4.39 9.91 22.54
N GLN A 297 5.30 10.07 21.58
CA GLN A 297 5.11 10.90 20.39
C GLN A 297 3.87 10.48 19.59
N ILE A 298 3.71 9.18 19.34
CA ILE A 298 2.54 8.63 18.64
C ILE A 298 1.25 8.89 19.43
N THR A 299 1.28 8.70 20.75
CA THR A 299 0.11 8.96 21.61
C THR A 299 -0.31 10.43 21.55
N GLU A 300 0.65 11.36 21.58
CA GLU A 300 0.38 12.80 21.46
C GLU A 300 -0.15 13.17 20.07
N ALA A 301 0.42 12.57 19.02
CA ALA A 301 -0.06 12.78 17.65
C ALA A 301 -1.51 12.29 17.47
N LEU A 302 -1.87 11.14 18.00
CA LEU A 302 -3.24 10.61 17.99
C LEU A 302 -4.21 11.53 18.73
N LYS A 303 -3.82 12.10 19.88
CA LYS A 303 -4.63 13.09 20.59
C LYS A 303 -4.83 14.37 19.77
N LYS A 304 -3.75 14.90 19.15
CA LYS A 304 -3.86 16.07 18.25
C LYS A 304 -4.75 15.80 17.05
N ALA A 305 -4.75 14.57 16.56
CA ALA A 305 -5.60 14.13 15.47
C ALA A 305 -7.05 13.82 15.90
N GLU A 306 -7.38 13.93 17.20
CA GLU A 306 -8.70 13.62 17.78
C GLU A 306 -9.11 12.14 17.55
N LEU A 307 -8.14 11.23 17.65
CA LEU A 307 -8.32 9.79 17.45
C LEU A 307 -8.14 8.96 18.75
N LEU A 308 -7.93 9.65 19.88
CA LEU A 308 -7.92 9.10 21.25
C LEU A 308 -8.80 9.93 22.16
#